data_a998c08a978a798d7bb6b1a3cd9bbfa9
#
_entry.id   a998c08a978a798d7bb6b1a3cd9bbfa9
#
_cell.length_a   1.000
_cell.length_b   1.000
_cell.length_c   1.000
_cell.angle_alpha   90.00
_cell.angle_beta   90.00
_cell.angle_gamma   90.00
#
_symmetry.space_group_name_H-M   'P 1'
#
loop_
_entity.id
_entity.type
_entity.pdbx_description
1 polymer ?
#
loop_
_entity_poly.entity_id
_entity_poly.type
_entity_poly.pdbx_seq_one_letter_code
_entity_poly.pdbx_strand_id
1 'polypeptide(L)'
;MNIKLIYISKNKSNNIEFLVEDYEKKINHFISYSSIGLKNKNKKSEKKLIQKSESNLILKNIKNNDLVILLDEKGKEFSTKDFSKFISDKMMKRTKNIVFIIGGAYGFSSEFKKKFKLKIALSKLTFSHDMARLFFSEQLYRSLTIINNIPYHNQ
;
A
#
# COMPACT_ATOMS: atom_id res chain seq x y z
N MET A 1 -5.58 -15.50 1.95
CA MET A 1 -5.40 -14.08 2.38
C MET A 1 -5.55 -13.18 1.18
N ASN A 2 -6.29 -12.09 1.29
CA ASN A 2 -6.41 -11.09 0.23
C ASN A 2 -5.60 -9.85 0.62
N ILE A 3 -4.85 -9.29 -0.32
CA ILE A 3 -4.15 -8.02 -0.14
C ILE A 3 -4.75 -6.98 -1.08
N LYS A 4 -5.05 -5.80 -0.57
CA LYS A 4 -5.54 -4.67 -1.35
C LYS A 4 -4.64 -3.47 -1.14
N LEU A 5 -4.29 -2.78 -2.22
CA LEU A 5 -3.67 -1.45 -2.17
C LEU A 5 -4.71 -0.38 -2.51
N ILE A 6 -4.92 0.57 -1.62
CA ILE A 6 -5.75 1.75 -1.88
C ILE A 6 -4.83 2.96 -1.97
N TYR A 7 -4.99 3.77 -3.01
CA TYR A 7 -4.19 4.97 -3.18
C TYR A 7 -5.02 6.14 -3.70
N ILE A 8 -4.63 7.35 -3.32
CA ILE A 8 -5.22 8.55 -3.89
C ILE A 8 -4.56 8.81 -5.24
N SER A 9 -5.35 8.68 -6.29
CA SER A 9 -4.88 8.85 -7.68
C SER A 9 -4.91 10.32 -8.08
N LYS A 10 -3.86 10.74 -8.78
CA LYS A 10 -3.86 11.92 -9.66
C LYS A 10 -3.98 11.44 -11.11
N ASN A 11 -3.27 12.05 -12.03
CA ASN A 11 -3.17 11.53 -13.38
C ASN A 11 -2.18 10.36 -13.40
N LYS A 12 -2.54 9.28 -14.08
CA LYS A 12 -1.68 8.08 -14.20
C LYS A 12 -0.56 8.36 -15.23
N SER A 13 0.66 7.98 -14.89
CA SER A 13 1.75 7.87 -15.85
C SER A 13 1.66 6.53 -16.56
N ASN A 14 1.47 6.49 -17.86
CA ASN A 14 1.29 5.24 -18.62
C ASN A 14 2.47 4.26 -18.43
N ASN A 15 3.70 4.78 -18.34
CA ASN A 15 4.89 3.91 -18.17
C ASN A 15 4.92 3.21 -16.81
N ILE A 16 4.60 3.92 -15.74
CA ILE A 16 4.57 3.34 -14.39
C ILE A 16 3.37 2.41 -14.24
N GLU A 17 2.23 2.74 -14.84
CA GLU A 17 1.04 1.88 -14.79
C GLU A 17 1.34 0.50 -15.40
N PHE A 18 2.00 0.46 -16.55
CA PHE A 18 2.41 -0.80 -17.17
C PHE A 18 3.27 -1.67 -16.24
N LEU A 19 4.26 -1.06 -15.54
CA LEU A 19 5.10 -1.79 -14.60
C LEU A 19 4.32 -2.28 -13.37
N VAL A 20 3.42 -1.47 -12.84
CA VAL A 20 2.57 -1.84 -11.72
C VAL A 20 1.66 -3.01 -12.09
N GLU A 21 1.02 -2.95 -13.26
CA GLU A 21 0.16 -4.03 -13.77
C GLU A 21 0.93 -5.35 -13.96
N ASP A 22 2.17 -5.28 -14.40
CA ASP A 22 3.04 -6.46 -14.53
C ASP A 22 3.31 -7.11 -13.16
N TYR A 23 3.63 -6.31 -12.13
CA TYR A 23 3.78 -6.82 -10.77
C TYR A 23 2.45 -7.33 -10.20
N GLU A 24 1.32 -6.69 -10.47
CA GLU A 24 0.00 -7.17 -10.03
C GLU A 24 -0.31 -8.56 -10.60
N LYS A 25 -0.03 -8.79 -11.87
CA LYS A 25 -0.17 -10.12 -12.51
C LYS A 25 0.71 -11.15 -11.80
N LYS A 26 1.99 -10.82 -11.58
CA LYS A 26 2.94 -11.70 -10.89
C LYS A 26 2.54 -12.02 -9.45
N ILE A 27 2.06 -11.03 -8.70
CA ILE A 27 1.57 -11.20 -7.32
C ILE A 27 0.35 -12.13 -7.29
N ASN A 28 -0.56 -11.99 -8.25
CA ASN A 28 -1.79 -12.78 -8.32
C ASN A 28 -1.54 -14.27 -8.61
N HIS A 29 -0.34 -14.69 -9.02
CA HIS A 29 0.04 -16.10 -9.04
C HIS A 29 0.21 -16.71 -7.64
N PHE A 30 0.46 -15.89 -6.62
CA PHE A 30 0.72 -16.35 -5.24
C PHE A 30 -0.47 -16.10 -4.32
N ILE A 31 -1.14 -14.97 -4.49
CA ILE A 31 -2.15 -14.48 -3.55
C ILE A 31 -3.12 -13.54 -4.27
N SER A 32 -4.37 -13.51 -3.83
CA SER A 32 -5.33 -12.54 -4.35
C SER A 32 -4.88 -11.11 -4.00
N TYR A 33 -4.59 -10.32 -5.03
CA TYR A 33 -4.15 -8.93 -4.93
C TYR A 33 -4.96 -8.04 -5.85
N SER A 34 -5.28 -6.84 -5.37
CA SER A 34 -5.92 -5.80 -6.18
C SER A 34 -5.45 -4.42 -5.75
N SER A 35 -5.40 -3.48 -6.69
CA SER A 35 -5.16 -2.07 -6.38
C SER A 35 -6.34 -1.19 -6.82
N ILE A 36 -6.63 -0.15 -6.05
CA ILE A 36 -7.73 0.79 -6.32
C ILE A 36 -7.25 2.22 -6.18
N GLY A 37 -7.30 2.96 -7.27
CA GLY A 37 -7.04 4.40 -7.30
C GLY A 37 -8.30 5.20 -7.03
N LEU A 38 -8.31 6.00 -5.98
CA LEU A 38 -9.42 6.87 -5.61
C LEU A 38 -9.16 8.30 -6.06
N LYS A 39 -10.08 8.88 -6.82
CA LYS A 39 -9.97 10.27 -7.31
C LYS A 39 -10.65 11.22 -6.32
N ASN A 40 -9.87 12.13 -5.73
CA ASN A 40 -10.44 13.23 -4.96
C ASN A 40 -10.83 14.38 -5.90
N LYS A 41 -12.11 14.73 -5.92
CA LYS A 41 -12.63 15.83 -6.72
C LYS A 41 -12.33 17.21 -6.10
N ASN A 42 -12.08 17.29 -4.79
CA ASN A 42 -11.86 18.52 -4.02
C ASN A 42 -10.38 18.94 -4.01
N LYS A 43 -9.78 19.15 -5.19
CA LYS A 43 -8.33 19.44 -5.31
C LYS A 43 -7.94 20.88 -4.98
N LYS A 44 -8.89 21.82 -4.93
CA LYS A 44 -8.63 23.27 -4.75
C LYS A 44 -9.01 23.79 -3.35
N SER A 45 -9.24 22.92 -2.39
CA SER A 45 -9.61 23.28 -1.03
C SER A 45 -8.38 23.37 -0.13
N GLU A 46 -8.56 23.90 1.09
CA GLU A 46 -7.52 23.90 2.13
C GLU A 46 -7.03 22.47 2.44
N LYS A 47 -5.77 22.35 2.85
CA LYS A 47 -5.10 21.07 3.18
C LYS A 47 -5.97 20.16 4.06
N LYS A 48 -6.55 20.70 5.13
CA LYS A 48 -7.38 19.92 6.07
C LYS A 48 -8.64 19.34 5.40
N LEU A 49 -9.29 20.11 4.54
CA LEU A 49 -10.48 19.68 3.81
C LEU A 49 -10.14 18.58 2.78
N ILE A 50 -9.00 18.73 2.10
CA ILE A 50 -8.49 17.72 1.17
C ILE A 50 -8.23 16.41 1.93
N GLN A 51 -7.48 16.45 3.04
CA GLN A 51 -7.19 15.27 3.86
C GLN A 51 -8.45 14.61 4.41
N LYS A 52 -9.45 15.39 4.83
CA LYS A 52 -10.75 14.86 5.30
C LYS A 52 -11.53 14.18 4.18
N SER A 53 -11.59 14.79 3.00
CA SER A 53 -12.25 14.22 1.83
C SER A 53 -11.57 12.91 1.40
N GLU A 54 -10.25 12.86 1.35
CA GLU A 54 -9.47 11.67 1.03
C GLU A 54 -9.68 10.57 2.06
N SER A 55 -9.66 10.90 3.35
CA SER A 55 -9.95 9.96 4.44
C SER A 55 -11.34 9.34 4.28
N ASN A 56 -12.35 10.12 3.96
CA ASN A 56 -13.72 9.61 3.75
C ASN A 56 -13.81 8.69 2.53
N LEU A 57 -13.11 9.01 1.45
CA LEU A 57 -13.04 8.14 0.27
C LEU A 57 -12.38 6.80 0.61
N ILE A 58 -11.29 6.82 1.34
CA ILE A 58 -10.57 5.62 1.75
C ILE A 58 -11.46 4.76 2.67
N LEU A 59 -12.11 5.37 3.67
CA LEU A 59 -12.96 4.64 4.63
C LEU A 59 -14.13 3.90 3.97
N LYS A 60 -14.69 4.41 2.89
CA LYS A 60 -15.73 3.73 2.11
C LYS A 60 -15.25 2.43 1.44
N ASN A 61 -13.95 2.25 1.29
CA ASN A 61 -13.34 1.11 0.64
C ASN A 61 -12.68 0.10 1.60
N ILE A 62 -12.83 0.34 2.92
CA ILE A 62 -12.31 -0.50 4.00
C ILE A 62 -13.49 -1.16 4.73
N LYS A 63 -13.35 -2.43 5.08
CA LYS A 63 -14.30 -3.18 5.89
C LYS A 63 -13.84 -3.24 7.35
N ASN A 64 -14.76 -3.45 8.28
CA ASN A 64 -14.44 -3.49 9.73
C ASN A 64 -13.40 -4.54 10.12
N ASN A 65 -13.33 -5.65 9.38
CA ASN A 65 -12.42 -6.76 9.67
C ASN A 65 -11.13 -6.72 8.84
N ASP A 66 -10.85 -5.63 8.13
CA ASP A 66 -9.63 -5.47 7.37
C ASP A 66 -8.48 -5.04 8.29
N LEU A 67 -7.32 -5.68 8.16
CA LEU A 67 -6.08 -5.20 8.77
C LEU A 67 -5.54 -4.05 7.92
N VAL A 68 -5.68 -2.82 8.41
CA VAL A 68 -5.28 -1.62 7.70
C VAL A 68 -3.85 -1.21 8.07
N ILE A 69 -3.03 -0.94 7.06
CA ILE A 69 -1.63 -0.54 7.18
C ILE A 69 -1.41 0.71 6.34
N LEU A 70 -0.98 1.79 6.97
CA LEU A 70 -0.65 3.03 6.26
C LEU A 70 0.79 2.96 5.73
N LEU A 71 0.98 3.25 4.46
CA LEU A 71 2.31 3.51 3.89
C LEU A 71 2.63 4.98 4.14
N ASP A 72 3.45 5.23 5.15
CA ASP A 72 3.78 6.56 5.67
C ASP A 72 5.27 6.63 5.99
N GLU A 73 5.98 7.67 5.55
CA GLU A 73 7.42 7.86 5.79
C GLU A 73 7.82 7.84 7.28
N LYS A 74 6.86 8.12 8.18
CA LYS A 74 7.04 8.06 9.64
C LYS A 74 6.66 6.69 10.23
N GLY A 75 6.44 5.69 9.38
CA GLY A 75 6.17 4.32 9.78
C GLY A 75 7.45 3.55 10.15
N LYS A 76 7.27 2.30 10.56
CA LYS A 76 8.38 1.37 10.77
C LYS A 76 9.02 1.01 9.44
N GLU A 77 10.33 1.13 9.34
CA GLU A 77 11.10 0.61 8.21
C GLU A 77 11.31 -0.91 8.35
N PHE A 78 11.32 -1.58 7.22
CA PHE A 78 11.60 -3.00 7.13
C PHE A 78 12.72 -3.25 6.12
N SER A 79 13.60 -4.20 6.43
CA SER A 79 14.37 -4.84 5.37
C SER A 79 13.43 -5.70 4.51
N THR A 80 13.86 -6.04 3.30
CA THR A 80 13.08 -6.96 2.43
C THR A 80 12.77 -8.29 3.13
N LYS A 81 13.73 -8.85 3.90
CA LYS A 81 13.53 -10.07 4.68
C LYS A 81 12.50 -9.88 5.79
N ASP A 82 12.56 -8.78 6.53
CA ASP A 82 11.62 -8.52 7.61
C ASP A 82 10.21 -8.28 7.09
N PHE A 83 10.09 -7.61 5.92
CA PHE A 83 8.79 -7.43 5.28
C PHE A 83 8.23 -8.77 4.79
N SER A 84 9.05 -9.64 4.21
CA SER A 84 8.66 -10.99 3.84
C SER A 84 8.18 -11.79 5.08
N LYS A 85 8.92 -11.74 6.19
CA LYS A 85 8.51 -12.36 7.44
C LYS A 85 7.20 -11.78 7.97
N PHE A 86 7.03 -10.47 7.92
CA PHE A 86 5.77 -9.81 8.31
C PHE A 86 4.57 -10.34 7.51
N ILE A 87 4.69 -10.46 6.19
CA ILE A 87 3.63 -11.03 5.32
C ILE A 87 3.38 -12.50 5.69
N SER A 88 4.43 -13.32 5.83
CA SER A 88 4.35 -14.71 6.22
C SER A 88 3.63 -14.90 7.56
N ASP A 89 3.97 -14.10 8.57
CA ASP A 89 3.32 -14.12 9.89
C ASP A 89 1.81 -13.83 9.81
N LYS A 90 1.41 -12.93 8.89
CA LYS A 90 -0.03 -12.64 8.67
C LYS A 90 -0.73 -13.81 7.97
N MET A 91 -0.04 -14.50 7.06
CA MET A 91 -0.56 -15.73 6.44
C MET A 91 -0.75 -16.83 7.48
N MET A 92 0.25 -17.09 8.32
CA MET A 92 0.19 -18.11 9.38
C MET A 92 -0.92 -17.82 10.39
N LYS A 93 -1.14 -16.54 10.75
CA LYS A 93 -2.22 -16.10 11.63
C LYS A 93 -3.60 -16.09 10.96
N ARG A 94 -3.71 -16.60 9.73
CA ARG A 94 -4.95 -16.65 8.93
C ARG A 94 -5.65 -15.30 8.79
N THR A 95 -4.87 -14.21 8.70
CA THR A 95 -5.42 -12.87 8.42
C THR A 95 -6.15 -12.91 7.07
N LYS A 96 -7.44 -12.62 7.05
CA LYS A 96 -8.26 -12.74 5.84
C LYS A 96 -7.94 -11.64 4.83
N ASN A 97 -7.91 -10.39 5.29
CA ASN A 97 -7.71 -9.22 4.42
C ASN A 97 -6.67 -8.27 5.02
N ILE A 98 -5.74 -7.82 4.20
CA ILE A 98 -4.81 -6.74 4.52
C ILE A 98 -5.05 -5.62 3.51
N VAL A 99 -5.19 -4.39 3.99
CA VAL A 99 -5.35 -3.19 3.17
C VAL A 99 -4.19 -2.25 3.42
N PHE A 100 -3.32 -2.11 2.43
CA PHE A 100 -2.29 -1.08 2.43
C PHE A 100 -2.84 0.21 1.82
N ILE A 101 -2.44 1.36 2.37
CA ILE A 101 -2.96 2.65 1.93
C ILE A 101 -1.81 3.62 1.66
N ILE A 102 -1.82 4.22 0.47
CA ILE A 102 -0.98 5.36 0.10
C ILE A 102 -1.87 6.61 0.15
N GLY A 103 -1.54 7.56 0.99
CA GLY A 103 -2.26 8.83 1.14
C GLY A 103 -2.08 9.77 -0.05
N GLY A 104 -2.76 10.90 -0.03
CA GLY A 104 -2.61 11.97 -1.03
C GLY A 104 -1.36 12.83 -0.80
N ALA A 105 -1.23 13.90 -1.60
CA ALA A 105 -0.05 14.80 -1.59
C ALA A 105 0.27 15.43 -0.21
N TYR A 106 -0.73 15.58 0.63
CA TYR A 106 -0.58 16.11 1.99
C TYR A 106 -0.47 15.01 3.06
N GLY A 107 -0.35 13.74 2.65
CA GLY A 107 -0.34 12.60 3.56
C GLY A 107 -1.67 12.43 4.31
N PHE A 108 -1.66 11.65 5.37
CA PHE A 108 -2.83 11.38 6.19
C PHE A 108 -3.04 12.45 7.26
N SER A 109 -4.29 12.76 7.59
CA SER A 109 -4.63 13.60 8.74
C SER A 109 -4.20 12.95 10.06
N SER A 110 -3.97 13.77 11.10
CA SER A 110 -3.63 13.27 12.44
C SER A 110 -4.70 12.33 12.99
N GLU A 111 -5.97 12.62 12.73
CA GLU A 111 -7.12 11.81 13.12
C GLU A 111 -7.10 10.43 12.44
N PHE A 112 -6.85 10.40 11.12
CA PHE A 112 -6.73 9.16 10.37
C PHE A 112 -5.56 8.29 10.86
N LYS A 113 -4.42 8.93 11.17
CA LYS A 113 -3.24 8.25 11.74
C LYS A 113 -3.48 7.68 13.14
N LYS A 114 -4.35 8.31 13.95
CA LYS A 114 -4.77 7.79 15.26
C LYS A 114 -5.68 6.57 15.13
N LYS A 115 -6.54 6.56 14.12
CA LYS A 115 -7.45 5.44 13.86
C LYS A 115 -6.71 4.19 13.41
N PHE A 116 -5.67 4.32 12.58
CA PHE A 116 -4.89 3.21 12.04
C PHE A 116 -3.45 3.27 12.55
N LYS A 117 -3.15 2.45 13.57
CA LYS A 117 -1.88 2.50 14.29
C LYS A 117 -0.71 1.88 13.52
N LEU A 118 -1.00 0.89 12.64
CA LEU A 118 0.04 0.22 11.86
C LEU A 118 0.48 1.11 10.70
N LYS A 119 1.77 1.42 10.68
CA LYS A 119 2.40 2.26 9.66
C LYS A 119 3.72 1.62 9.23
N ILE A 120 3.94 1.57 7.93
CA ILE A 120 5.17 1.05 7.33
C ILE A 120 5.75 2.16 6.44
N ALA A 121 7.05 2.41 6.57
CA ALA A 121 7.78 3.26 5.66
C ALA A 121 8.48 2.40 4.61
N LEU A 122 8.27 2.74 3.33
CA LEU A 122 9.02 2.13 2.23
C LEU A 122 10.47 2.62 2.21
N SER A 123 10.69 3.85 2.67
CA SER A 123 11.97 4.54 2.78
C SER A 123 11.79 5.78 3.64
N LYS A 124 12.90 6.35 4.13
CA LYS A 124 12.95 7.72 4.71
C LYS A 124 12.87 8.80 3.65
N LEU A 125 13.11 8.46 2.39
CA LEU A 125 12.96 9.37 1.27
C LEU A 125 11.49 9.47 0.87
N THR A 126 11.08 10.67 0.47
CA THR A 126 9.74 10.92 -0.05
C THR A 126 9.65 10.50 -1.50
N PHE A 127 8.66 9.68 -1.84
CA PHE A 127 8.38 9.26 -3.20
C PHE A 127 7.12 9.93 -3.76
N SER A 128 7.08 10.08 -5.08
CA SER A 128 5.79 10.34 -5.76
C SER A 128 4.84 9.16 -5.53
N HIS A 129 3.53 9.39 -5.64
CA HIS A 129 2.53 8.34 -5.44
C HIS A 129 2.72 7.15 -6.39
N ASP A 130 3.06 7.43 -7.65
CA ASP A 130 3.27 6.37 -8.64
C ASP A 130 4.50 5.54 -8.32
N MET A 131 5.60 6.17 -7.88
CA MET A 131 6.79 5.45 -7.43
C MET A 131 6.52 4.64 -6.17
N ALA A 132 5.79 5.18 -5.20
CA ALA A 132 5.41 4.45 -3.99
C ALA A 132 4.58 3.20 -4.33
N ARG A 133 3.66 3.28 -5.30
CA ARG A 133 2.89 2.14 -5.81
C ARG A 133 3.81 1.09 -6.43
N LEU A 134 4.70 1.52 -7.30
CA LEU A 134 5.63 0.62 -8.00
C LEU A 134 6.54 -0.11 -7.01
N PHE A 135 7.21 0.63 -6.11
CA PHE A 135 8.08 0.03 -5.10
C PHE A 135 7.33 -0.91 -4.15
N PHE A 136 6.12 -0.53 -3.73
CA PHE A 136 5.30 -1.42 -2.90
C PHE A 136 4.96 -2.72 -3.63
N SER A 137 4.53 -2.64 -4.89
CA SER A 137 4.17 -3.81 -5.69
C SER A 137 5.38 -4.72 -5.91
N GLU A 138 6.54 -4.14 -6.21
CA GLU A 138 7.80 -4.89 -6.36
C GLU A 138 8.19 -5.58 -5.05
N GLN A 139 8.17 -4.87 -3.91
CA GLN A 139 8.54 -5.44 -2.61
C GLN A 139 7.54 -6.50 -2.13
N LEU A 140 6.26 -6.35 -2.43
CA LEU A 140 5.26 -7.39 -2.16
C LEU A 140 5.53 -8.64 -3.00
N TYR A 141 5.78 -8.50 -4.31
CA TYR A 141 6.16 -9.61 -5.17
C TYR A 141 7.42 -10.32 -4.66
N ARG A 142 8.49 -9.55 -4.38
CA ARG A 142 9.74 -10.07 -3.83
C ARG A 142 9.53 -10.83 -2.52
N SER A 143 8.69 -10.31 -1.64
CA SER A 143 8.34 -10.99 -0.39
C SER A 143 7.68 -12.33 -0.63
N LEU A 144 6.77 -12.41 -1.60
CA LEU A 144 6.08 -13.66 -1.95
C LEU A 144 7.03 -14.67 -2.61
N THR A 145 8.00 -14.22 -3.41
CA THR A 145 9.02 -15.13 -3.94
C THR A 145 9.92 -15.70 -2.85
N ILE A 146 10.31 -14.90 -1.85
CA ILE A 146 11.07 -15.37 -0.68
C ILE A 146 10.26 -16.41 0.10
N ILE A 147 8.99 -16.13 0.40
CA ILE A 147 8.10 -17.05 1.15
C ILE A 147 7.97 -18.40 0.43
N ASN A 148 7.97 -18.39 -0.90
CA ASN A 148 7.81 -19.60 -1.72
C ASN A 148 9.14 -20.21 -2.20
N ASN A 149 10.29 -19.75 -1.70
CA ASN A 149 11.63 -20.22 -2.06
C ASN A 149 11.92 -20.13 -3.58
N ILE A 150 11.41 -19.10 -4.24
CA ILE A 150 11.65 -18.86 -5.68
C ILE A 150 12.86 -17.93 -5.83
N PRO A 151 13.83 -18.24 -6.72
CA PRO A 151 15.04 -17.44 -6.92
C PRO A 151 14.75 -16.14 -7.67
N TYR A 152 14.37 -15.11 -6.94
CA TYR A 152 14.22 -13.72 -7.41
C TYR A 152 15.04 -12.77 -6.54
N HIS A 153 15.14 -13.07 -5.25
CA HIS A 153 15.92 -12.28 -4.30
C HIS A 153 17.31 -12.87 -4.14
N ASN A 154 18.29 -12.25 -4.78
CA ASN A 154 19.72 -12.56 -4.58
C ASN A 154 20.23 -11.78 -3.37
N GLN A 155 20.92 -12.49 -2.48
CA GLN A 155 21.64 -11.91 -1.33
C GLN A 155 23.11 -11.86 -1.59
#